data_3fdb7644ad4355cba181480259e1206a
#
_entry.id   3fdb7644ad4355cba181480259e1206a
#
_cell.length_a   1.000
_cell.length_b   1.000
_cell.length_c   1.000
_cell.angle_alpha   90.00
_cell.angle_beta   90.00
_cell.angle_gamma   90.00
#
_symmetry.space_group_name_H-M   'P 1'
#
loop_
_entity.id
_entity.type
_entity.pdbx_description
1 polymer ?
#
loop_
_entity_poly.entity_id
_entity_poly.type
_entity_poly.pdbx_seq_one_letter_code
_entity_poly.pdbx_strand_id
1 'polypeptide(L)'
;MIWVIGGTKDSRDFLEEYTKYDSNVIVSTATEYGGKLLENLKVKISTQKMNQEEMLQFLTDYHIQKIVDISHPYAYEVSKNAMLAAEMQGISYYRFERKEIELCAKKYSKFKNLKDLLHYVESLEGNIL
;
A
#
# COMPACT_ATOMS: atom_id res chain seq x y z
N MET A 1 5.99 9.70 -3.32
CA MET A 1 6.18 8.22 -3.30
C MET A 1 4.94 7.58 -2.68
N ILE A 2 4.54 6.43 -3.19
CA ILE A 2 3.49 5.65 -2.54
C ILE A 2 4.10 4.45 -1.84
N TRP A 3 3.47 4.04 -0.76
CA TRP A 3 3.84 2.84 -0.01
C TRP A 3 2.78 1.78 -0.23
N VAL A 4 3.18 0.64 -0.77
CA VAL A 4 2.31 -0.51 -0.98
C VAL A 4 2.63 -1.55 0.08
N ILE A 5 1.62 -1.92 0.85
CA ILE A 5 1.75 -3.02 1.81
C ILE A 5 1.37 -4.28 1.05
N GLY A 6 2.38 -5.07 0.75
CA GLY A 6 2.25 -6.18 -0.18
C GLY A 6 2.46 -7.54 0.44
N GLY A 7 3.07 -8.43 -0.32
CA GLY A 7 3.29 -9.80 0.11
C GLY A 7 2.22 -10.76 -0.39
N THR A 8 1.32 -10.28 -1.22
CA THR A 8 0.25 -11.10 -1.80
C THR A 8 0.37 -11.11 -3.32
N LYS A 9 -0.31 -12.05 -3.95
CA LYS A 9 -0.40 -12.10 -5.40
C LYS A 9 -1.11 -10.85 -5.94
N ASP A 10 -2.14 -10.40 -5.25
CA ASP A 10 -2.87 -9.21 -5.64
C ASP A 10 -2.00 -7.97 -5.63
N SER A 11 -1.11 -7.85 -4.63
CA SER A 11 -0.18 -6.73 -4.57
C SER A 11 0.81 -6.76 -5.74
N ARG A 12 1.27 -7.94 -6.12
CA ARG A 12 2.14 -8.10 -7.28
C ARG A 12 1.42 -7.69 -8.57
N ASP A 13 0.18 -8.15 -8.74
CA ASP A 13 -0.60 -7.82 -9.93
C ASP A 13 -0.82 -6.31 -10.02
N PHE A 14 -1.13 -5.67 -8.91
CA PHE A 14 -1.27 -4.22 -8.83
C PHE A 14 0.03 -3.52 -9.24
N LEU A 15 1.15 -3.97 -8.69
CA LEU A 15 2.44 -3.35 -8.95
C LEU A 15 2.89 -3.52 -10.40
N GLU A 16 2.62 -4.66 -11.01
CA GLU A 16 2.94 -4.88 -12.41
C GLU A 16 2.27 -3.83 -13.32
N GLU A 17 1.05 -3.46 -12.98
CA GLU A 17 0.34 -2.44 -13.74
C GLU A 17 0.74 -1.03 -13.33
N TYR A 18 0.84 -0.77 -12.04
CA TYR A 18 1.13 0.57 -11.54
C TYR A 18 2.53 1.05 -11.94
N THR A 19 3.52 0.16 -11.93
CA THR A 19 4.90 0.55 -12.26
C THR A 19 5.07 0.93 -13.74
N LYS A 20 4.14 0.56 -14.58
CA LYS A 20 4.12 1.05 -15.97
C LYS A 20 3.76 2.52 -16.03
N TYR A 21 3.06 2.98 -15.03
CA TYR A 21 2.60 4.37 -14.92
C TYR A 21 3.58 5.22 -14.11
N ASP A 22 4.01 4.73 -12.95
CA ASP A 22 4.91 5.44 -12.05
C ASP A 22 5.73 4.43 -11.25
N SER A 23 7.04 4.59 -11.25
CA SER A 23 7.95 3.69 -10.52
C SER A 23 8.32 4.21 -9.14
N ASN A 24 7.76 5.35 -8.71
CA ASN A 24 8.06 5.94 -7.41
C ASN A 24 7.27 5.24 -6.29
N VAL A 25 7.63 4.00 -6.01
CA VAL A 25 6.91 3.09 -5.13
C VAL A 25 7.88 2.39 -4.19
N ILE A 26 7.50 2.27 -2.92
CA ILE A 26 8.15 1.37 -1.99
C ILE A 26 7.14 0.33 -1.52
N VAL A 27 7.56 -0.93 -1.49
CA VAL A 27 6.71 -2.06 -1.14
C VAL A 27 7.24 -2.70 0.12
N SER A 28 6.38 -2.96 1.10
CA SER A 28 6.75 -3.75 2.25
C SER A 28 6.13 -5.14 2.14
N THR A 29 6.91 -6.15 2.49
CA THR A 29 6.46 -7.53 2.55
C THR A 29 6.88 -8.12 3.89
N ALA A 30 6.13 -9.12 4.36
CA ALA A 30 6.43 -9.75 5.65
C ALA A 30 7.56 -10.76 5.57
N THR A 31 7.93 -11.21 4.38
CA THR A 31 8.91 -12.28 4.18
C THR A 31 9.83 -11.96 3.00
N GLU A 32 11.01 -12.59 3.00
CA GLU A 32 11.92 -12.51 1.86
C GLU A 32 11.33 -13.15 0.61
N TYR A 33 10.49 -14.15 0.78
CA TYR A 33 9.80 -14.79 -0.33
C TYR A 33 8.89 -13.80 -1.06
N GLY A 34 8.14 -13.02 -0.29
CA GLY A 34 7.32 -11.96 -0.87
C GLY A 34 8.16 -10.94 -1.63
N GLY A 35 9.34 -10.59 -1.09
CA GLY A 35 10.27 -9.72 -1.78
C GLY A 35 10.79 -10.29 -3.10
N LYS A 36 11.08 -11.59 -3.13
CA LYS A 36 11.57 -12.24 -4.34
C LYS A 36 10.55 -12.23 -5.47
N LEU A 37 9.27 -12.30 -5.15
CA LEU A 37 8.22 -12.22 -6.16
C LEU A 37 8.21 -10.87 -6.87
N LEU A 38 8.82 -9.87 -6.27
CA LEU A 38 8.84 -8.51 -6.80
C LEU A 38 10.17 -8.09 -7.42
N GLU A 39 11.17 -8.98 -7.43
CA GLU A 39 12.52 -8.66 -7.91
C GLU A 39 12.55 -8.17 -9.37
N ASN A 40 11.62 -8.64 -10.19
CA ASN A 40 11.56 -8.25 -11.59
C ASN A 40 10.92 -6.88 -11.79
N LEU A 41 10.38 -6.31 -10.73
CA LEU A 41 9.78 -4.98 -10.78
C LEU A 41 10.79 -3.97 -10.24
N LYS A 42 10.85 -2.80 -10.86
CA LYS A 42 11.78 -1.74 -10.43
C LYS A 42 11.17 -0.95 -9.29
N VAL A 43 11.07 -1.59 -8.13
CA VAL A 43 10.52 -0.96 -6.93
C VAL A 43 11.46 -1.17 -5.77
N LYS A 44 11.41 -0.29 -4.79
CA LYS A 44 12.11 -0.49 -3.53
C LYS A 44 11.32 -1.48 -2.69
N ILE A 45 12.02 -2.43 -2.08
CA ILE A 45 11.39 -3.48 -1.28
C ILE A 45 11.91 -3.39 0.14
N SER A 46 10.99 -3.42 1.11
CA SER A 46 11.31 -3.48 2.53
C SER A 46 10.69 -4.73 3.13
N THR A 47 11.48 -5.52 3.83
CA THR A 47 10.99 -6.72 4.53
C THR A 47 10.94 -6.51 6.03
N GLN A 48 11.15 -5.31 6.49
CA GLN A 48 11.20 -4.97 7.90
C GLN A 48 9.79 -4.88 8.49
N LYS A 49 9.59 -5.51 9.65
CA LYS A 49 8.37 -5.29 10.42
C LYS A 49 8.47 -3.96 11.14
N MET A 50 7.39 -3.20 11.12
CA MET A 50 7.36 -1.89 11.74
C MET A 50 6.21 -1.80 12.73
N ASN A 51 6.49 -1.23 13.90
CA ASN A 51 5.43 -0.80 14.81
C ASN A 51 4.89 0.55 14.34
N GLN A 52 3.94 1.12 15.07
CA GLN A 52 3.32 2.37 14.66
C GLN A 52 4.30 3.53 14.61
N GLU A 53 5.19 3.63 15.59
CA GLU A 53 6.21 4.69 15.62
C GLU A 53 7.17 4.58 14.44
N GLU A 54 7.60 3.35 14.15
CA GLU A 54 8.46 3.09 13.01
C GLU A 54 7.77 3.41 11.69
N MET A 55 6.48 3.14 11.59
CA MET A 55 5.69 3.50 10.41
C MET A 55 5.63 5.01 10.22
N LEU A 56 5.42 5.76 11.29
CA LEU A 56 5.40 7.22 11.21
C LEU A 56 6.73 7.75 10.70
N GLN A 57 7.83 7.21 11.21
CA GLN A 57 9.16 7.58 10.76
C GLN A 57 9.38 7.21 9.30
N PHE A 58 8.91 6.03 8.91
CA PHE A 58 8.99 5.55 7.54
C PHE A 58 8.26 6.48 6.56
N LEU A 59 7.06 6.92 6.93
CA LEU A 59 6.30 7.84 6.11
C LEU A 59 7.03 9.16 5.90
N THR A 60 7.71 9.63 6.92
CA THR A 60 8.49 10.87 6.86
C THR A 60 9.75 10.69 6.05
N ASP A 61 10.51 9.62 6.31
CA ASP A 61 11.81 9.38 5.66
C ASP A 61 11.68 9.21 4.15
N TYR A 62 10.62 8.56 3.70
CA TYR A 62 10.40 8.28 2.28
C TYR A 62 9.43 9.24 1.62
N HIS A 63 8.96 10.25 2.33
CA HIS A 63 8.00 11.24 1.80
C HIS A 63 6.78 10.56 1.20
N ILE A 64 6.19 9.64 1.95
CA ILE A 64 5.03 8.88 1.50
C ILE A 64 3.81 9.79 1.45
N GLN A 65 3.11 9.77 0.34
CA GLN A 65 1.92 10.58 0.10
C GLN A 65 0.64 9.77 0.15
N LYS A 66 0.75 8.48 -0.14
CA LYS A 66 -0.40 7.57 -0.15
C LYS A 66 0.05 6.19 0.31
N ILE A 67 -0.85 5.50 1.00
CA ILE A 67 -0.65 4.10 1.39
C ILE A 67 -1.67 3.26 0.63
N VAL A 68 -1.19 2.24 -0.06
CA VAL A 68 -2.04 1.27 -0.76
C VAL A 68 -1.83 -0.08 -0.07
N ASP A 69 -2.82 -0.52 0.68
CA ASP A 69 -2.74 -1.73 1.48
C ASP A 69 -3.39 -2.90 0.74
N ILE A 70 -2.56 -3.79 0.23
CA ILE A 70 -3.00 -5.00 -0.46
C ILE A 70 -2.45 -6.21 0.29
N SER A 71 -2.41 -6.11 1.62
CA SER A 71 -1.95 -7.18 2.47
C SER A 71 -3.03 -8.25 2.63
N HIS A 72 -2.61 -9.40 3.14
CA HIS A 72 -3.52 -10.50 3.39
C HIS A 72 -4.57 -10.08 4.43
N PRO A 73 -5.83 -10.56 4.31
CA PRO A 73 -6.87 -10.22 5.30
C PRO A 73 -6.49 -10.53 6.74
N TYR A 74 -5.60 -11.52 6.94
CA TYR A 74 -5.13 -11.88 8.29
C TYR A 74 -3.97 -11.01 8.78
N ALA A 75 -3.43 -10.13 7.95
CA ALA A 75 -2.41 -9.17 8.36
C ALA A 75 -3.07 -7.95 9.02
N TYR A 76 -3.89 -8.22 10.00
CA TYR A 76 -4.78 -7.26 10.63
C TYR A 76 -4.01 -6.15 11.33
N GLU A 77 -2.94 -6.52 12.00
CA GLU A 77 -2.17 -5.58 12.80
C GLU A 77 -1.44 -4.53 11.95
N VAL A 78 -0.84 -4.97 10.85
CA VAL A 78 -0.14 -4.04 9.97
C VAL A 78 -1.12 -3.08 9.31
N SER A 79 -2.30 -3.55 8.92
CA SER A 79 -3.32 -2.69 8.31
C SER A 79 -3.83 -1.66 9.30
N LYS A 80 -4.08 -2.07 10.53
CA LYS A 80 -4.54 -1.17 11.59
C LYS A 80 -3.50 -0.08 11.86
N ASN A 81 -2.24 -0.48 12.02
CA ASN A 81 -1.17 0.47 12.31
C ASN A 81 -0.92 1.43 11.14
N ALA A 82 -1.00 0.93 9.92
CA ALA A 82 -0.84 1.77 8.74
C ALA A 82 -1.98 2.79 8.61
N MET A 83 -3.20 2.36 8.88
CA MET A 83 -4.35 3.25 8.85
C MET A 83 -4.22 4.38 9.86
N LEU A 84 -3.81 4.03 11.08
CA LEU A 84 -3.60 5.02 12.14
C LEU A 84 -2.45 5.97 11.78
N ALA A 85 -1.37 5.45 11.24
CA ALA A 85 -0.23 6.27 10.84
C ALA A 85 -0.62 7.25 9.73
N ALA A 86 -1.41 6.79 8.77
CA ALA A 86 -1.91 7.64 7.70
C ALA A 86 -2.78 8.77 8.25
N GLU A 87 -3.66 8.45 9.18
CA GLU A 87 -4.51 9.45 9.81
C GLU A 87 -3.69 10.49 10.57
N MET A 88 -2.67 10.06 11.30
CA MET A 88 -1.81 10.97 12.06
C MET A 88 -0.99 11.89 11.16
N GLN A 89 -0.57 11.40 9.99
CA GLN A 89 0.22 12.19 9.03
C GLN A 89 -0.65 12.94 8.03
N GLY A 90 -1.96 12.71 8.02
CA GLY A 90 -2.86 13.37 7.09
C GLY A 90 -2.72 12.91 5.65
N ILE A 91 -2.29 11.67 5.43
CA ILE A 91 -2.17 11.10 4.10
C ILE A 91 -3.28 10.10 3.80
N SER A 92 -3.48 9.81 2.53
CA SER A 92 -4.56 8.93 2.09
C SER A 92 -4.20 7.46 2.29
N TYR A 93 -5.20 6.66 2.64
CA TYR A 93 -5.06 5.22 2.82
C TYR A 93 -6.10 4.51 1.99
N TYR A 94 -5.66 3.56 1.16
CA TYR A 94 -6.52 2.77 0.29
C TYR A 94 -6.35 1.30 0.63
N ARG A 95 -7.47 0.62 0.86
CA ARG A 95 -7.47 -0.81 1.17
C ARG A 95 -8.11 -1.59 0.05
N PHE A 96 -7.40 -2.60 -0.46
CA PHE A 96 -7.94 -3.57 -1.39
C PHE A 96 -8.40 -4.81 -0.62
N GLU A 97 -9.65 -5.22 -0.82
CA GLU A 97 -10.20 -6.43 -0.22
C GLU A 97 -11.07 -7.16 -1.21
N ARG A 98 -10.86 -8.46 -1.35
CA ARG A 98 -11.69 -9.28 -2.22
C ARG A 98 -13.04 -9.60 -1.60
N LYS A 99 -13.12 -9.64 -0.25
CA LYS A 99 -14.34 -9.92 0.49
C LYS A 99 -14.78 -8.68 1.24
N GLU A 100 -16.08 -8.51 1.38
CA GLU A 100 -16.60 -7.44 2.21
C GLU A 100 -16.30 -7.70 3.67
N ILE A 101 -15.42 -6.88 4.20
CA ILE A 101 -15.17 -6.80 5.62
C ILE A 101 -15.52 -5.37 6.01
N GLU A 102 -16.49 -5.21 6.90
CA GLU A 102 -16.82 -3.88 7.40
C GLU A 102 -15.70 -3.38 8.29
N LEU A 103 -15.01 -2.37 7.81
CA LEU A 103 -14.02 -1.66 8.59
C LEU A 103 -14.55 -0.26 8.85
N CYS A 104 -14.70 0.07 10.11
CA CYS A 104 -15.20 1.37 10.53
C CYS A 104 -14.08 2.40 10.53
N ALA A 105 -13.54 2.71 9.37
CA ALA A 105 -12.51 3.73 9.25
C ALA A 105 -13.02 4.91 8.45
N LYS A 106 -12.89 6.08 9.01
CA LYS A 106 -13.17 7.33 8.29
C LYS A 106 -11.99 7.62 7.37
N LYS A 107 -12.22 8.22 6.21
CA LYS A 107 -11.20 8.58 5.23
C LYS A 107 -10.49 7.37 4.62
N TYR A 108 -11.24 6.33 4.40
CA TYR A 108 -10.72 5.07 3.92
C TYR A 108 -11.56 4.64 2.72
N SER A 109 -10.88 4.28 1.65
CA SER A 109 -11.52 3.81 0.43
C SER A 109 -11.30 2.33 0.25
N LYS A 110 -12.37 1.59 -0.02
CA LYS A 110 -12.36 0.15 -0.14
C LYS A 110 -12.64 -0.26 -1.58
N PHE A 111 -11.81 -1.12 -2.11
CA PHE A 111 -11.94 -1.59 -3.48
C PHE A 111 -11.95 -3.12 -3.52
N LYS A 112 -12.91 -3.67 -4.25
CA LYS A 112 -13.03 -5.11 -4.44
C LYS A 112 -12.39 -5.59 -5.73
N ASN A 113 -12.15 -4.67 -6.64
CA ASN A 113 -11.61 -4.95 -7.96
C ASN A 113 -10.28 -4.23 -8.09
N LEU A 114 -9.27 -4.98 -8.51
CA LEU A 114 -7.92 -4.45 -8.63
C LEU A 114 -7.83 -3.35 -9.70
N LYS A 115 -8.61 -3.49 -10.77
CA LYS A 115 -8.64 -2.48 -11.83
C LYS A 115 -9.20 -1.15 -11.32
N ASP A 116 -10.24 -1.22 -10.49
CA ASP A 116 -10.85 -0.01 -9.94
C ASP A 116 -9.88 0.71 -9.01
N LEU A 117 -9.16 -0.04 -8.18
CA LEU A 117 -8.14 0.53 -7.31
C LEU A 117 -7.04 1.21 -8.13
N LEU A 118 -6.52 0.51 -9.12
CA LEU A 118 -5.46 1.02 -9.97
C LEU A 118 -5.89 2.31 -10.68
N HIS A 119 -7.07 2.28 -11.26
CA HIS A 119 -7.62 3.42 -11.99
C HIS A 119 -7.82 4.63 -11.06
N TYR A 120 -8.33 4.40 -9.86
CA TYR A 120 -8.55 5.46 -8.89
C TYR A 120 -7.24 6.12 -8.46
N VAL A 121 -6.22 5.31 -8.17
CA VAL A 121 -4.92 5.81 -7.74
C VAL A 121 -4.24 6.60 -8.86
N GLU A 122 -4.30 6.10 -10.10
CA GLU A 122 -3.76 6.80 -11.26
C GLU A 122 -4.47 8.13 -11.50
N SER A 123 -5.80 8.13 -11.37
CA SER A 123 -6.60 9.34 -11.55
C SER A 123 -6.22 10.42 -10.56
N LEU A 124 -6.00 10.06 -9.30
CA LEU A 124 -5.59 11.01 -8.29
C LEU A 124 -4.19 11.56 -8.56
N GLU A 125 -3.28 10.72 -9.06
CA GLU A 125 -1.95 11.17 -9.45
C GLU A 125 -2.03 12.19 -10.59
N GLY A 126 -2.87 11.93 -11.58
CA GLY A 126 -3.05 12.83 -12.70
C GLY A 126 -3.65 14.18 -12.33
N ASN A 127 -4.39 14.24 -11.22
CA ASN A 127 -5.05 15.48 -10.79
C ASN A 127 -4.19 16.36 -9.90
N ILE A 128 -3.03 15.91 -9.49
CA ILE A 128 -2.14 16.65 -8.59
C ILE A 128 -1.27 17.64 -9.36
N LEU A 129 -1.29 17.57 -10.63
CA LEU A 129 -0.55 18.51 -11.47
C LEU A 129 -1.29 19.87 -11.58
#